data_24007cd751dc835322f86365e54c5116
#
_entry.id   24007cd751dc835322f86365e54c5116
#
_cell.length_a   1.000
_cell.length_b   1.000
_cell.length_c   1.000
_cell.angle_alpha   90.00
_cell.angle_beta   90.00
_cell.angle_gamma   90.00
#
_symmetry.space_group_name_H-M   'P 1'
#
loop_
_entity.id
_entity.type
_entity.pdbx_description
1 polymer ?
#
loop_
_entity_poly.entity_id
_entity_poly.type
_entity_poly.pdbx_seq_one_letter_code
_entity_poly.pdbx_strand_id
1 'polypeptide(L)'
;MLESICKAHPKLMVSDYEIKEESQPRTYQTLCYLKEKGYACKLLFGSDKLPELKTGWKHVEEIAKEFGIVCMARYDDDCEKMILNDSYLSSLSQYIEIVHTPKEYHHIYSSEARKQFLIAKDAIQILQDTLPKELHGLSSYLFSEDNHEK
;
A
#
# COMPACT_ATOMS: atom_id res chain seq x y z
N MET A 1 11.15 1.89 11.12
CA MET A 1 11.18 2.23 9.69
C MET A 1 10.06 3.21 9.30
N LEU A 2 8.78 2.85 9.36
CA LEU A 2 7.67 3.76 8.98
C LEU A 2 7.64 5.06 9.81
N GLU A 3 7.90 5.00 11.10
CA GLU A 3 7.97 6.19 11.96
C GLU A 3 9.03 7.20 11.51
N SER A 4 10.18 6.71 11.01
CA SER A 4 11.25 7.59 10.51
C SER A 4 10.79 8.36 9.27
N ILE A 5 10.04 7.71 8.37
CA ILE A 5 9.44 8.35 7.20
C ILE A 5 8.43 9.40 7.63
N CYS A 6 7.52 9.05 8.56
CA CYS A 6 6.49 9.96 9.03
C CYS A 6 7.05 11.21 9.72
N LYS A 7 8.20 11.11 10.40
CA LYS A 7 8.90 12.27 10.99
C LYS A 7 9.39 13.27 9.94
N ALA A 8 9.84 12.76 8.79
CA ALA A 8 10.31 13.61 7.68
C ALA A 8 9.16 14.17 6.81
N HIS A 9 8.00 13.52 6.84
CA HIS A 9 6.87 13.87 5.99
C HIS A 9 5.61 14.14 6.84
N PRO A 10 5.33 15.40 7.21
CA PRO A 10 4.25 15.75 8.14
C PRO A 10 2.83 15.41 7.64
N LYS A 11 2.68 15.06 6.36
CA LYS A 11 1.43 14.58 5.79
C LYS A 11 1.22 13.06 5.95
N LEU A 12 2.24 12.35 6.44
CA LEU A 12 2.19 10.91 6.68
C LEU A 12 2.06 10.64 8.17
N MET A 13 1.26 9.64 8.50
CA MET A 13 1.09 9.14 9.86
C MET A 13 1.11 7.61 9.84
N VAL A 14 1.72 7.00 10.84
CA VAL A 14 1.68 5.57 11.04
C VAL A 14 0.75 5.24 12.23
N SER A 15 -0.07 4.21 12.05
CA SER A 15 -0.89 3.64 13.11
C SER A 15 -0.34 2.27 13.49
N ASP A 16 -0.27 1.99 14.77
CA ASP A 16 0.14 0.70 15.33
C ASP A 16 -1.07 -0.16 15.76
N TYR A 17 -2.29 0.25 15.38
CA TYR A 17 -3.52 -0.44 15.73
C TYR A 17 -3.48 -1.93 15.39
N GLU A 18 -3.15 -2.26 14.14
CA GLU A 18 -3.15 -3.65 13.68
C GLU A 18 -2.10 -4.53 14.38
N ILE A 19 -1.00 -3.92 14.87
CA ILE A 19 0.06 -4.63 15.59
C ILE A 19 -0.35 -4.95 17.03
N LYS A 20 -1.22 -4.12 17.63
CA LYS A 20 -1.68 -4.25 19.02
C LYS A 20 -2.85 -5.21 19.19
N GLU A 21 -3.53 -5.55 18.11
CA GLU A 21 -4.64 -6.50 18.15
C GLU A 21 -4.12 -7.94 18.30
N GLU A 22 -4.83 -8.77 19.05
CA GLU A 22 -4.50 -10.19 19.27
C GLU A 22 -4.54 -11.01 17.98
N SER A 23 -5.35 -10.59 17.01
CA SER A 23 -5.43 -11.17 15.68
C SER A 23 -5.41 -10.05 14.65
N GLN A 24 -4.85 -10.32 13.45
CA GLN A 24 -4.79 -9.32 12.39
C GLN A 24 -6.22 -8.85 12.03
N PRO A 25 -6.57 -7.57 12.28
CA PRO A 25 -7.87 -7.03 11.94
C PRO A 25 -8.03 -6.96 10.41
N ARG A 26 -9.28 -7.02 9.98
CA ARG A 26 -9.59 -6.80 8.56
C ARG A 26 -9.56 -5.31 8.24
N THR A 27 -9.30 -4.96 7.00
CA THR A 27 -9.26 -3.57 6.51
C THR A 27 -10.47 -2.74 6.97
N TYR A 28 -11.68 -3.32 6.93
CA TYR A 28 -12.89 -2.64 7.39
C TYR A 28 -12.81 -2.25 8.88
N GLN A 29 -12.33 -3.14 9.73
CA GLN A 29 -12.15 -2.87 11.17
C GLN A 29 -11.13 -1.75 11.41
N THR A 30 -10.02 -1.76 10.67
CA THR A 30 -9.02 -0.69 10.74
C THR A 30 -9.60 0.66 10.33
N LEU A 31 -10.40 0.70 9.26
CA LEU A 31 -11.05 1.93 8.81
C LEU A 31 -12.08 2.44 9.84
N CYS A 32 -12.87 1.55 10.43
CA CYS A 32 -13.81 1.91 11.50
C CYS A 32 -13.07 2.49 12.72
N TYR A 33 -11.99 1.85 13.15
CA TYR A 33 -11.16 2.36 14.25
C TYR A 33 -10.63 3.77 13.95
N LEU A 34 -10.10 4.01 12.76
CA LEU A 34 -9.59 5.32 12.37
C LEU A 34 -10.71 6.37 12.32
N LYS A 35 -11.90 6.01 11.85
CA LYS A 35 -13.09 6.88 11.84
C LYS A 35 -13.51 7.27 13.27
N GLU A 36 -13.50 6.32 14.22
CA GLU A 36 -13.76 6.58 15.63
C GLU A 36 -12.74 7.54 16.26
N LYS A 37 -11.50 7.54 15.74
CA LYS A 37 -10.46 8.51 16.14
C LYS A 37 -10.63 9.88 15.45
N GLY A 38 -11.66 10.07 14.64
CA GLY A 38 -11.98 11.34 13.97
C GLY A 38 -11.31 11.53 12.62
N TYR A 39 -10.71 10.48 12.04
CA TYR A 39 -10.10 10.57 10.70
C TYR A 39 -11.12 10.31 9.59
N ALA A 40 -11.13 11.16 8.58
CA ALA A 40 -11.84 10.91 7.33
C ALA A 40 -10.92 10.08 6.41
N CYS A 41 -11.19 8.78 6.30
CA CYS A 41 -10.34 7.84 5.58
C CYS A 41 -10.96 7.38 4.28
N LYS A 42 -10.11 7.11 3.28
CA LYS A 42 -10.40 6.29 2.10
C LYS A 42 -9.43 5.11 2.07
N LEU A 43 -9.85 3.97 1.50
CA LEU A 43 -8.95 2.86 1.23
C LEU A 43 -8.13 3.17 -0.01
N LEU A 44 -6.79 3.10 0.10
CA LEU A 44 -5.86 3.27 -1.02
C LEU A 44 -5.16 1.94 -1.34
N PHE A 45 -5.16 1.54 -2.62
CA PHE A 45 -4.40 0.39 -3.11
C PHE A 45 -3.97 0.56 -4.58
N GLY A 46 -3.05 -0.29 -5.04
CA GLY A 46 -2.63 -0.33 -6.45
C GLY A 46 -3.59 -1.16 -7.31
N SER A 47 -3.62 -0.89 -8.61
CA SER A 47 -4.47 -1.56 -9.62
C SER A 47 -4.39 -3.08 -9.61
N ASP A 48 -3.26 -3.65 -9.17
CA ASP A 48 -3.07 -5.09 -8.99
C ASP A 48 -4.08 -5.73 -8.03
N LYS A 49 -4.67 -4.95 -7.10
CA LYS A 49 -5.67 -5.41 -6.14
C LYS A 49 -7.12 -5.28 -6.63
N LEU A 50 -7.34 -4.56 -7.71
CA LEU A 50 -8.69 -4.31 -8.21
C LEU A 50 -9.47 -5.62 -8.52
N PRO A 51 -8.89 -6.62 -9.22
CA PRO A 51 -9.57 -7.89 -9.46
C PRO A 51 -9.82 -8.71 -8.18
N GLU A 52 -8.97 -8.54 -7.14
CA GLU A 52 -9.08 -9.28 -5.90
C GLU A 52 -10.27 -8.83 -5.04
N LEU A 53 -10.81 -7.63 -5.23
CA LEU A 53 -11.95 -7.10 -4.48
C LEU A 53 -13.15 -8.04 -4.50
N LYS A 54 -13.36 -8.72 -5.62
CA LYS A 54 -14.49 -9.63 -5.80
C LYS A 54 -14.36 -10.94 -5.01
N THR A 55 -13.15 -11.46 -4.82
CA THR A 55 -12.91 -12.81 -4.33
C THR A 55 -12.09 -12.90 -3.06
N GLY A 56 -11.15 -11.98 -2.87
CA GLY A 56 -10.16 -12.04 -1.79
C GLY A 56 -10.47 -11.15 -0.59
N TRP A 57 -11.32 -10.14 -0.76
CA TRP A 57 -11.59 -9.16 0.27
C TRP A 57 -12.96 -9.36 0.91
N LYS A 58 -13.09 -9.00 2.18
CA LYS A 58 -14.38 -8.96 2.88
C LYS A 58 -14.80 -7.52 3.13
N HIS A 59 -16.12 -7.31 3.21
CA HIS A 59 -16.73 -5.99 3.47
C HIS A 59 -16.41 -4.94 2.40
N VAL A 60 -16.21 -5.36 1.14
CA VAL A 60 -15.83 -4.44 0.06
C VAL A 60 -16.93 -3.40 -0.19
N GLU A 61 -18.19 -3.80 -0.14
CA GLU A 61 -19.30 -2.88 -0.36
C GLU A 61 -19.43 -1.85 0.76
N GLU A 62 -19.26 -2.30 2.01
CA GLU A 62 -19.26 -1.41 3.18
C GLU A 62 -18.09 -0.43 3.11
N ILE A 63 -16.88 -0.92 2.78
CA ILE A 63 -15.70 -0.07 2.58
C ILE A 63 -15.96 0.96 1.49
N ALA A 64 -16.46 0.52 0.33
CA ALA A 64 -16.71 1.40 -0.79
C ALA A 64 -17.73 2.49 -0.44
N LYS A 65 -18.88 2.09 0.13
CA LYS A 65 -20.00 3.01 0.42
C LYS A 65 -19.72 3.96 1.59
N GLU A 66 -19.00 3.49 2.61
CA GLU A 66 -18.79 4.25 3.85
C GLU A 66 -17.51 5.09 3.82
N PHE A 67 -16.45 4.59 3.21
CA PHE A 67 -15.13 5.23 3.21
C PHE A 67 -14.70 5.71 1.83
N GLY A 68 -15.13 5.04 0.77
CA GLY A 68 -14.62 5.24 -0.58
C GLY A 68 -13.29 4.53 -0.81
N ILE A 69 -12.97 4.32 -2.08
CA ILE A 69 -11.78 3.62 -2.54
C ILE A 69 -10.99 4.53 -3.48
N VAL A 70 -9.66 4.55 -3.32
CA VAL A 70 -8.73 5.17 -4.25
C VAL A 70 -7.86 4.08 -4.85
N CYS A 71 -7.98 3.88 -6.16
CA CYS A 71 -7.18 2.93 -6.93
C CYS A 71 -6.06 3.67 -7.66
N MET A 72 -4.81 3.34 -7.33
CA MET A 72 -3.65 3.86 -8.06
C MET A 72 -3.37 2.97 -9.27
N ALA A 73 -3.64 3.51 -10.46
CA ALA A 73 -3.31 2.85 -11.71
C ALA A 73 -1.78 2.74 -11.87
N ARG A 74 -1.29 1.54 -12.14
CA ARG A 74 0.14 1.26 -12.37
C ARG A 74 0.38 1.02 -13.86
N TYR A 75 1.51 1.48 -14.33
CA TYR A 75 1.88 1.31 -15.75
C TYR A 75 0.77 1.81 -16.70
N ASP A 76 0.44 0.97 -17.65
CA ASP A 76 -0.62 1.17 -18.65
C ASP A 76 -1.91 0.42 -18.26
N ASP A 77 -2.11 0.14 -16.95
CA ASP A 77 -3.35 -0.50 -16.47
C ASP A 77 -4.55 0.42 -16.73
N ASP A 78 -5.44 -0.05 -17.58
CA ASP A 78 -6.72 0.61 -17.89
C ASP A 78 -7.75 0.22 -16.82
N CYS A 79 -7.63 0.86 -15.65
CA CYS A 79 -8.50 0.59 -14.49
C CYS A 79 -9.97 0.86 -14.81
N GLU A 80 -10.27 1.87 -15.63
CA GLU A 80 -11.61 2.20 -16.08
C GLU A 80 -12.21 1.03 -16.85
N LYS A 81 -11.44 0.46 -17.78
CA LYS A 81 -11.87 -0.69 -18.55
C LYS A 81 -11.99 -1.94 -17.69
N MET A 82 -11.10 -2.15 -16.72
CA MET A 82 -11.22 -3.25 -15.77
C MET A 82 -12.52 -3.16 -14.97
N ILE A 83 -12.89 -1.97 -14.49
CA ILE A 83 -14.14 -1.73 -13.77
C ILE A 83 -15.35 -1.95 -14.68
N LEU A 84 -15.35 -1.42 -15.89
CA LEU A 84 -16.46 -1.54 -16.83
C LEU A 84 -16.72 -2.98 -17.26
N ASN A 85 -15.68 -3.80 -17.39
CA ASN A 85 -15.78 -5.19 -17.85
C ASN A 85 -16.17 -6.19 -16.73
N ASP A 86 -16.18 -5.79 -15.48
CA ASP A 86 -16.60 -6.62 -14.36
C ASP A 86 -17.90 -6.05 -13.73
N SER A 87 -18.97 -6.81 -13.75
CA SER A 87 -20.28 -6.37 -13.25
C SER A 87 -20.27 -5.99 -11.77
N TYR A 88 -19.47 -6.66 -10.95
CA TYR A 88 -19.33 -6.36 -9.53
C TYR A 88 -18.60 -5.04 -9.33
N LEU A 89 -17.44 -4.86 -9.97
CA LEU A 89 -16.68 -3.62 -9.89
C LEU A 89 -17.46 -2.44 -10.47
N SER A 90 -18.19 -2.67 -11.58
CA SER A 90 -19.06 -1.67 -12.20
C SER A 90 -20.15 -1.18 -11.25
N SER A 91 -20.72 -2.06 -10.43
CA SER A 91 -21.72 -1.68 -9.41
C SER A 91 -21.16 -0.78 -8.31
N LEU A 92 -19.84 -0.81 -8.10
CA LEU A 92 -19.11 0.01 -7.10
C LEU A 92 -18.41 1.22 -7.71
N SER A 93 -18.48 1.41 -9.02
CA SER A 93 -17.69 2.41 -9.77
C SER A 93 -17.80 3.83 -9.20
N GLN A 94 -18.98 4.24 -8.75
CA GLN A 94 -19.21 5.57 -8.16
C GLN A 94 -18.44 5.83 -6.85
N TYR A 95 -17.93 4.77 -6.21
CA TYR A 95 -17.17 4.85 -4.95
C TYR A 95 -15.66 4.63 -5.16
N ILE A 96 -15.24 4.36 -6.41
CA ILE A 96 -13.85 4.10 -6.77
C ILE A 96 -13.30 5.30 -7.54
N GLU A 97 -12.38 6.01 -6.92
CA GLU A 97 -11.59 7.08 -7.55
C GLU A 97 -10.32 6.48 -8.15
N ILE A 98 -10.03 6.75 -9.42
CA ILE A 98 -8.81 6.28 -10.09
C ILE A 98 -7.80 7.42 -10.10
N VAL A 99 -6.59 7.14 -9.65
CA VAL A 99 -5.45 8.05 -9.69
C VAL A 99 -4.34 7.44 -10.53
N HIS A 100 -3.95 8.12 -11.60
CA HIS A 100 -2.87 7.66 -12.47
C HIS A 100 -1.51 8.02 -11.87
N THR A 101 -0.67 7.00 -11.68
CA THR A 101 0.70 7.18 -11.21
C THR A 101 1.55 7.82 -12.32
N PRO A 102 2.30 8.91 -12.06
CA PRO A 102 3.23 9.46 -13.04
C PRO A 102 4.24 8.42 -13.52
N LYS A 103 4.58 8.47 -14.82
CA LYS A 103 5.46 7.45 -15.46
C LYS A 103 6.82 7.30 -14.79
N GLU A 104 7.33 8.36 -14.20
CA GLU A 104 8.59 8.38 -13.45
C GLU A 104 8.59 7.45 -12.22
N TYR A 105 7.42 7.07 -11.68
CA TYR A 105 7.28 6.18 -10.53
C TYR A 105 6.88 4.75 -10.90
N HIS A 106 6.68 4.45 -12.16
CA HIS A 106 6.23 3.12 -12.60
C HIS A 106 7.20 1.99 -12.25
N HIS A 107 8.49 2.29 -12.10
CA HIS A 107 9.52 1.32 -11.74
C HIS A 107 9.60 1.04 -10.23
N ILE A 108 8.87 1.79 -9.40
CA ILE A 108 8.94 1.68 -7.93
C ILE A 108 7.93 0.65 -7.44
N TYR A 109 8.38 -0.58 -7.19
CA TYR A 109 7.56 -1.63 -6.57
C TYR A 109 8.39 -2.62 -5.77
N SER A 110 7.79 -3.12 -4.69
CA SER A 110 8.48 -3.90 -3.66
C SER A 110 9.05 -5.23 -4.16
N SER A 111 8.44 -5.85 -5.16
CA SER A 111 8.94 -7.10 -5.75
C SER A 111 10.24 -6.90 -6.52
N GLU A 112 10.37 -5.78 -7.24
CA GLU A 112 11.62 -5.44 -7.94
C GLU A 112 12.71 -5.06 -6.96
N ALA A 113 12.41 -4.24 -5.95
CA ALA A 113 13.34 -3.94 -4.88
C ALA A 113 13.88 -5.24 -4.24
N ARG A 114 13.00 -6.19 -3.88
CA ARG A 114 13.43 -7.49 -3.33
C ARG A 114 14.30 -8.29 -4.28
N LYS A 115 13.99 -8.32 -5.58
CA LYS A 115 14.84 -9.03 -6.57
C LYS A 115 16.22 -8.40 -6.67
N GLN A 116 16.28 -7.08 -6.73
CA GLN A 116 17.55 -6.36 -6.80
C GLN A 116 18.42 -6.63 -5.56
N PHE A 117 17.80 -6.68 -4.37
CA PHE A 117 18.48 -7.08 -3.13
C PHE A 117 19.10 -8.45 -3.18
N LEU A 118 18.42 -9.44 -3.79
CA LEU A 118 18.93 -10.82 -3.88
C LEU A 118 20.07 -10.98 -4.88
N ILE A 119 20.17 -10.11 -5.88
CA ILE A 119 21.11 -10.21 -6.99
C ILE A 119 22.36 -9.36 -6.77
N ALA A 120 22.25 -8.30 -5.96
CA ALA A 120 23.28 -7.28 -5.86
C ALA A 120 24.45 -7.67 -4.97
N LYS A 121 25.65 -7.43 -5.50
CA LYS A 121 26.90 -7.46 -4.72
C LYS A 121 27.06 -6.25 -3.79
N ASP A 122 26.30 -5.16 -4.03
CA ASP A 122 26.31 -3.94 -3.25
C ASP A 122 24.87 -3.52 -2.89
N ALA A 123 24.34 -4.21 -1.90
CA ALA A 123 22.98 -4.00 -1.41
C ALA A 123 22.76 -2.58 -0.84
N ILE A 124 23.84 -1.90 -0.37
CA ILE A 124 23.76 -0.55 0.18
C ILE A 124 23.44 0.48 -0.91
N GLN A 125 24.07 0.35 -2.09
CA GLN A 125 23.82 1.26 -3.21
C GLN A 125 22.38 1.14 -3.71
N ILE A 126 21.87 -0.09 -3.81
CA ILE A 126 20.47 -0.32 -4.23
C ILE A 126 19.48 0.25 -3.23
N LEU A 127 19.75 0.15 -1.93
CA LEU A 127 18.95 0.81 -0.90
C LEU A 127 18.90 2.33 -1.11
N GLN A 128 20.03 2.95 -1.40
CA GLN A 128 20.11 4.39 -1.62
C GLN A 128 19.34 4.83 -2.88
N ASP A 129 19.30 3.98 -3.91
CA ASP A 129 18.63 4.28 -5.16
C ASP A 129 17.11 3.99 -5.13
N THR A 130 16.66 3.08 -4.27
CA THR A 130 15.26 2.62 -4.22
C THR A 130 14.46 3.03 -2.99
N LEU A 131 15.13 3.36 -1.89
CA LEU A 131 14.47 3.76 -0.65
C LEU A 131 14.50 5.28 -0.45
N PRO A 132 13.49 5.84 0.22
CA PRO A 132 13.52 7.22 0.70
C PRO A 132 14.80 7.51 1.49
N LYS A 133 15.37 8.71 1.32
CA LYS A 133 16.61 9.12 1.96
C LYS A 133 16.60 8.96 3.49
N GLU A 134 15.43 9.10 4.09
CA GLU A 134 15.19 8.93 5.53
C GLU A 134 15.47 7.50 6.02
N LEU A 135 15.52 6.53 5.11
CA LEU A 135 15.78 5.12 5.41
C LEU A 135 17.22 4.70 5.11
N HIS A 136 18.04 5.54 4.48
CA HIS A 136 19.42 5.18 4.12
C HIS A 136 20.28 4.84 5.34
N GLY A 137 20.03 5.48 6.48
CA GLY A 137 20.72 5.20 7.74
C GLY A 137 20.36 3.86 8.40
N LEU A 138 19.30 3.18 7.91
CA LEU A 138 18.86 1.88 8.41
C LEU A 138 19.44 0.70 7.61
N SER A 139 20.28 0.98 6.61
CA SER A 139 20.86 -0.06 5.75
C SER A 139 21.63 -1.11 6.53
N SER A 140 22.44 -0.71 7.52
CA SER A 140 23.20 -1.63 8.37
C SER A 140 22.28 -2.54 9.23
N TYR A 141 21.13 -2.04 9.64
CA TYR A 141 20.14 -2.80 10.42
C TYR A 141 19.41 -3.83 9.55
N LEU A 142 19.12 -3.51 8.28
CA LEU A 142 18.42 -4.40 7.36
C LEU A 142 19.30 -5.58 6.90
N PHE A 143 20.60 -5.48 7.05
CA PHE A 143 21.59 -6.51 6.65
C PHE A 143 22.27 -7.19 7.85
N SER A 144 21.87 -6.95 9.09
CA SER A 144 22.36 -7.72 10.22
C SER A 144 21.78 -9.14 10.11
N GLU A 145 22.65 -10.16 10.21
CA GLU A 145 22.31 -11.59 10.09
C GLU A 145 21.23 -12.06 11.08
N ASP A 146 21.02 -11.31 12.17
CA ASP A 146 20.04 -11.63 13.23
C ASP A 146 18.56 -11.45 12.83
N ASN A 147 18.25 -10.93 11.64
CA ASN A 147 16.87 -10.72 11.18
C ASN A 147 16.31 -11.83 10.28
N HIS A 148 17.03 -12.93 10.09
CA HIS A 148 16.59 -14.07 9.26
C HIS A 148 15.92 -15.22 10.04
N GLU A 149 15.86 -15.12 11.37
CA GLU A 149 15.14 -16.08 12.20
C GLU A 149 13.97 -15.42 12.95
N LYS A 150 12.86 -15.23 12.24
CA LYS A 150 11.50 -15.24 12.86
C LYS A 150 10.45 -15.35 11.79
#